data_23d4c239ef0c69366d1fd97866790a49
#
_entry.id   23d4c239ef0c69366d1fd97866790a49
#
_cell.length_a   1.000
_cell.length_b   1.000
_cell.length_c   1.000
_cell.angle_alpha   90.00
_cell.angle_beta   90.00
_cell.angle_gamma   90.00
#
_symmetry.space_group_name_H-M   'P 1'
#
loop_
_entity.id
_entity.type
_entity.pdbx_description
1 polymer ?
#
loop_
_entity_poly.entity_id
_entity_poly.type
_entity_poly.pdbx_seq_one_letter_code
_entity_poly.pdbx_strand_id
1 'polypeptide(L)'
;MEFKKGSGWKCCYDPETGRYTAQIGGGVNCNLYEITKEIYDQVDAPGVEWPSRLICEGRHLFMSVDDRCGPPYTVILDSDYEKLCPWSDAVVSGRTWDDDFTDAVVEVMASEADNREQRREKRKARERDKQEE
;
A
#
# COMPACT_ATOMS: atom_id res chain seq x y z
N MET A 1 -20.58 -3.20 -2.87
CA MET A 1 -19.28 -2.49 -2.69
C MET A 1 -19.34 -1.10 -3.31
N GLU A 2 -18.76 -0.14 -2.63
CA GLU A 2 -18.67 1.23 -3.11
C GLU A 2 -17.22 1.51 -3.56
N PHE A 3 -17.06 2.19 -4.70
CA PHE A 3 -15.75 2.48 -5.26
C PHE A 3 -15.55 3.96 -5.49
N LYS A 4 -14.29 4.41 -5.28
CA LYS A 4 -13.80 5.71 -5.70
C LYS A 4 -12.59 5.50 -6.61
N LYS A 5 -12.50 6.26 -7.69
CA LYS A 5 -11.43 6.12 -8.68
C LYS A 5 -10.81 7.46 -9.00
N GLY A 6 -9.51 7.43 -9.31
CA GLY A 6 -8.77 8.57 -9.81
C GLY A 6 -7.61 8.10 -10.69
N SER A 7 -6.75 9.03 -11.07
CA SER A 7 -5.59 8.72 -11.91
C SER A 7 -4.57 7.89 -11.11
N GLY A 8 -4.44 6.61 -11.47
CA GLY A 8 -3.48 5.70 -10.85
C GLY A 8 -3.89 5.14 -9.49
N TRP A 9 -5.13 5.34 -9.06
CA TRP A 9 -5.62 4.80 -7.80
C TRP A 9 -7.10 4.40 -7.85
N LYS A 10 -7.48 3.47 -6.97
CA LYS A 10 -8.87 3.03 -6.79
C LYS A 10 -9.06 2.64 -5.33
N CYS A 11 -10.14 3.10 -4.73
CA CYS A 11 -10.52 2.75 -3.35
C CYS A 11 -11.85 1.99 -3.34
N CYS A 12 -12.01 1.11 -2.36
CA CYS A 12 -13.20 0.30 -2.18
C CYS A 12 -13.65 0.30 -0.73
N TYR A 13 -14.95 0.45 -0.53
CA TYR A 13 -15.60 0.18 0.76
C TYR A 13 -16.48 -1.07 0.62
N ASP A 14 -16.25 -2.04 1.50
CA ASP A 14 -17.05 -3.26 1.57
C ASP A 14 -18.01 -3.17 2.77
N PRO A 15 -19.33 -3.01 2.51
CA PRO A 15 -20.29 -2.90 3.60
C PRO A 15 -20.48 -4.19 4.40
N GLU A 16 -20.18 -5.37 3.82
CA GLU A 16 -20.31 -6.65 4.53
C GLU A 16 -19.27 -6.81 5.62
N THR A 17 -18.05 -6.35 5.39
CA THR A 17 -16.95 -6.45 6.36
C THR A 17 -16.69 -5.13 7.10
N GLY A 18 -17.22 -4.01 6.61
CA GLY A 18 -16.93 -2.68 7.12
C GLY A 18 -15.52 -2.20 6.85
N ARG A 19 -14.80 -2.83 5.91
CA ARG A 19 -13.39 -2.54 5.62
C ARG A 19 -13.23 -1.66 4.40
N TYR A 20 -12.16 -0.86 4.43
CA TYR A 20 -11.76 0.03 3.36
C TYR A 20 -10.43 -0.46 2.79
N THR A 21 -10.36 -0.61 1.47
CA THR A 21 -9.16 -1.08 0.77
C THR A 21 -8.87 -0.18 -0.42
N ALA A 22 -7.64 -0.22 -0.91
CA ALA A 22 -7.23 0.62 -2.02
C ALA A 22 -6.15 -0.05 -2.87
N GLN A 23 -6.10 0.35 -4.13
CA GLN A 23 -5.08 -0.05 -5.07
C GLN A 23 -4.40 1.19 -5.63
N ILE A 24 -3.07 1.17 -5.67
CA ILE A 24 -2.26 2.17 -6.37
C ILE A 24 -1.59 1.48 -7.55
N GLY A 25 -1.61 2.14 -8.71
CA GLY A 25 -1.08 1.61 -9.94
C GLY A 25 -2.03 0.64 -10.62
N GLY A 26 -1.52 -0.05 -11.61
CA GLY A 26 -2.22 -1.02 -12.44
C GLY A 26 -1.36 -1.37 -13.62
N GLY A 27 -1.54 -2.56 -14.20
CA GLY A 27 -0.69 -3.03 -15.30
C GLY A 27 0.67 -3.51 -14.79
N VAL A 28 1.70 -2.68 -14.91
CA VAL A 28 3.09 -3.05 -14.59
C VAL A 28 3.32 -3.15 -13.09
N ASN A 29 2.84 -2.18 -12.32
CA ASN A 29 3.00 -2.13 -10.87
C ASN A 29 1.63 -2.05 -10.20
N CYS A 30 1.40 -2.93 -9.21
CA CYS A 30 0.17 -2.93 -8.44
C CYS A 30 0.46 -3.03 -6.96
N ASN A 31 -0.08 -2.12 -6.17
CA ASN A 31 0.05 -2.11 -4.72
C ASN A 31 -1.35 -2.09 -4.09
N LEU A 32 -1.57 -2.98 -3.12
CA LEU A 32 -2.83 -3.06 -2.39
C LEU A 32 -2.61 -2.64 -0.94
N TYR A 33 -3.57 -1.88 -0.41
CA TYR A 33 -3.55 -1.34 0.95
C TYR A 33 -4.89 -1.55 1.64
N GLU A 34 -4.85 -1.76 2.95
CA GLU A 34 -6.01 -1.53 3.80
C GLU A 34 -5.90 -0.12 4.36
N ILE A 35 -6.93 0.71 4.15
CA ILE A 35 -6.94 2.11 4.56
C ILE A 35 -7.98 2.34 5.65
N THR A 36 -7.92 3.50 6.29
CA THR A 36 -8.91 3.92 7.27
C THR A 36 -10.09 4.61 6.59
N LYS A 37 -11.19 4.75 7.30
CA LYS A 37 -12.34 5.53 6.84
C LYS A 37 -11.94 6.97 6.54
N GLU A 38 -11.09 7.57 7.37
CA GLU A 38 -10.60 8.94 7.21
C GLU A 38 -9.85 9.10 5.89
N ILE A 39 -8.99 8.15 5.54
CA ILE A 39 -8.28 8.15 4.25
C ILE A 39 -9.29 8.04 3.09
N TYR A 40 -10.21 7.09 3.19
CA TYR A 40 -11.24 6.88 2.17
C TYR A 40 -12.07 8.14 1.92
N ASP A 41 -12.46 8.84 2.99
CA ASP A 41 -13.26 10.06 2.89
C ASP A 41 -12.45 11.23 2.30
N GLN A 42 -11.14 11.25 2.48
CA GLN A 42 -10.27 12.36 2.06
C GLN A 42 -9.71 12.22 0.65
N VAL A 43 -9.59 11.01 0.09
CA VAL A 43 -8.89 10.81 -1.20
C VAL A 43 -9.50 11.60 -2.36
N ASP A 44 -10.79 11.87 -2.32
CA ASP A 44 -11.50 12.64 -3.36
C ASP A 44 -11.94 14.03 -2.87
N ALA A 45 -11.45 14.47 -1.71
CA ALA A 45 -11.78 15.78 -1.17
C ALA A 45 -11.17 16.92 -2.02
N PRO A 46 -11.87 18.05 -2.15
CA PRO A 46 -11.31 19.22 -2.84
C PRO A 46 -9.99 19.67 -2.19
N GLY A 47 -8.98 19.95 -3.01
CA GLY A 47 -7.68 20.42 -2.54
C GLY A 47 -6.65 19.32 -2.25
N VAL A 48 -7.03 18.05 -2.36
CA VAL A 48 -6.08 16.94 -2.22
C VAL A 48 -5.33 16.78 -3.54
N GLU A 49 -4.04 17.10 -3.55
CA GLU A 49 -3.19 17.02 -4.75
C GLU A 49 -2.66 15.60 -5.01
N TRP A 50 -2.44 14.83 -3.93
CA TRP A 50 -1.76 13.53 -4.00
C TRP A 50 -2.54 12.44 -3.27
N PRO A 51 -3.68 11.95 -3.82
CA PRO A 51 -4.46 10.89 -3.18
C PRO A 51 -3.67 9.61 -2.90
N SER A 52 -2.73 9.24 -3.79
CA SER A 52 -1.91 8.05 -3.61
C SER A 52 -1.01 8.13 -2.38
N ARG A 53 -0.58 9.32 -1.96
CA ARG A 53 0.18 9.48 -0.71
C ARG A 53 -0.66 9.18 0.53
N LEU A 54 -1.93 9.57 0.52
CA LEU A 54 -2.87 9.23 1.60
C LEU A 54 -3.07 7.73 1.68
N ILE A 55 -3.24 7.06 0.54
CA ILE A 55 -3.40 5.61 0.46
C ILE A 55 -2.16 4.89 1.02
N CYS A 56 -0.96 5.40 0.72
CA CYS A 56 0.29 4.83 1.22
C CYS A 56 0.44 4.91 2.76
N GLU A 57 -0.34 5.72 3.44
CA GLU A 57 -0.38 5.77 4.90
C GLU A 57 -1.11 4.55 5.50
N GLY A 58 -1.85 3.81 4.68
CA GLY A 58 -2.53 2.60 5.08
C GLY A 58 -1.58 1.41 5.27
N ARG A 59 -2.17 0.26 5.63
CA ARG A 59 -1.42 -0.99 5.80
C ARG A 59 -1.19 -1.66 4.45
N HIS A 60 0.07 -1.82 4.05
CA HIS A 60 0.44 -2.44 2.78
C HIS A 60 0.15 -3.95 2.83
N LEU A 61 -0.62 -4.45 1.87
CA LEU A 61 -1.05 -5.84 1.81
C LEU A 61 -0.31 -6.65 0.74
N PHE A 62 0.01 -6.01 -0.38
CA PHE A 62 0.50 -6.71 -1.56
C PHE A 62 1.20 -5.72 -2.48
N MET A 63 2.26 -6.19 -3.15
CA MET A 63 2.93 -5.45 -4.20
C MET A 63 3.34 -6.40 -5.32
N SER A 64 3.07 -6.02 -6.57
CA SER A 64 3.63 -6.69 -7.72
C SER A 64 4.34 -5.67 -8.61
N VAL A 65 5.50 -6.05 -9.10
CA VAL A 65 6.31 -5.22 -9.99
C VAL A 65 6.71 -6.06 -11.19
N ASP A 66 6.37 -5.57 -12.37
CA ASP A 66 6.80 -6.14 -13.65
C ASP A 66 7.69 -5.10 -14.32
N ASP A 67 8.97 -5.07 -13.90
CA ASP A 67 9.95 -4.13 -14.40
C ASP A 67 10.69 -4.73 -15.58
N ARG A 68 10.74 -3.98 -16.68
CA ARG A 68 11.47 -4.39 -17.89
C ARG A 68 12.98 -4.53 -17.68
N CYS A 69 13.50 -3.94 -16.62
CA CYS A 69 14.94 -3.95 -16.31
C CYS A 69 15.35 -5.09 -15.37
N GLY A 70 14.40 -5.91 -14.90
CA GLY A 70 14.67 -7.02 -14.00
C GLY A 70 13.58 -8.08 -14.04
N PRO A 71 13.75 -9.19 -13.32
CA PRO A 71 12.69 -10.18 -13.22
C PRO A 71 11.49 -9.61 -12.47
N PRO A 72 10.27 -9.89 -12.95
CA PRO A 72 9.07 -9.48 -12.23
C PRO A 72 9.00 -10.17 -10.87
N TYR A 73 8.45 -9.48 -9.86
CA TYR A 73 8.31 -10.05 -8.53
C TYR A 73 6.99 -9.65 -7.88
N THR A 74 6.54 -10.48 -6.95
CA THR A 74 5.35 -10.25 -6.13
C THR A 74 5.74 -10.37 -4.66
N VAL A 75 5.28 -9.42 -3.85
CA VAL A 75 5.49 -9.42 -2.40
C VAL A 75 4.11 -9.51 -1.75
N ILE A 76 3.90 -10.57 -0.98
CA ILE A 76 2.66 -10.77 -0.22
C ILE A 76 2.95 -10.44 1.24
N LEU A 77 2.49 -9.27 1.69
CA LEU A 77 2.69 -8.80 3.06
C LEU A 77 1.60 -9.29 4.01
N ASP A 78 0.41 -9.55 3.47
CA ASP A 78 -0.72 -10.14 4.20
C ASP A 78 -1.35 -11.23 3.33
N SER A 79 -1.39 -12.47 3.84
CA SER A 79 -1.95 -13.61 3.12
C SER A 79 -3.45 -13.47 2.83
N ASP A 80 -4.15 -12.59 3.55
CA ASP A 80 -5.58 -12.35 3.35
C ASP A 80 -5.88 -11.30 2.28
N TYR A 81 -4.86 -10.81 1.55
CA TYR A 81 -5.04 -9.78 0.53
C TYR A 81 -6.11 -10.13 -0.52
N GLU A 82 -6.24 -11.39 -0.89
CA GLU A 82 -7.25 -11.86 -1.85
C GLU A 82 -8.66 -11.70 -1.31
N LYS A 83 -8.85 -11.98 -0.02
CA LYS A 83 -10.14 -11.83 0.65
C LYS A 83 -10.51 -10.37 0.87
N LEU A 84 -9.50 -9.54 1.14
CA LEU A 84 -9.69 -8.11 1.39
C LEU A 84 -9.89 -7.31 0.10
N CYS A 85 -9.24 -7.72 -0.98
CA CYS A 85 -9.29 -7.03 -2.27
C CYS A 85 -9.68 -7.95 -3.43
N PRO A 86 -10.83 -8.67 -3.36
CA PRO A 86 -11.23 -9.56 -4.44
C PRO A 86 -11.53 -8.83 -5.75
N TRP A 87 -11.73 -7.52 -5.66
CA TRP A 87 -12.01 -6.63 -6.78
C TRP A 87 -10.76 -6.19 -7.55
N SER A 88 -9.58 -6.44 -7.00
CA SER A 88 -8.32 -5.94 -7.57
C SER A 88 -7.90 -6.71 -8.82
N ASP A 89 -7.36 -6.00 -9.80
CA ASP A 89 -6.80 -6.59 -11.01
C ASP A 89 -5.65 -7.55 -10.71
N ALA A 90 -4.88 -7.31 -9.64
CA ALA A 90 -3.81 -8.20 -9.21
C ALA A 90 -4.33 -9.58 -8.80
N VAL A 91 -5.45 -9.62 -8.10
CA VAL A 91 -6.11 -10.86 -7.68
C VAL A 91 -6.72 -11.59 -8.88
N VAL A 92 -7.43 -10.84 -9.73
CA VAL A 92 -8.11 -11.39 -10.93
C VAL A 92 -7.11 -11.97 -11.92
N SER A 93 -5.93 -11.35 -12.08
CA SER A 93 -4.92 -11.83 -13.02
C SER A 93 -4.15 -13.06 -12.52
N GLY A 94 -4.27 -13.41 -11.23
CA GLY A 94 -3.60 -14.57 -10.65
C GLY A 94 -2.08 -14.49 -10.71
N ARG A 95 -1.51 -13.29 -10.59
CA ARG A 95 -0.06 -13.08 -10.72
C ARG A 95 0.70 -13.65 -9.53
N THR A 96 1.23 -14.86 -9.68
CA THR A 96 2.15 -15.49 -8.73
C THR A 96 3.52 -15.64 -9.37
N TRP A 97 4.57 -15.30 -8.60
CA TRP A 97 5.96 -15.35 -9.02
C TRP A 97 6.75 -16.30 -8.12
N ASP A 98 8.03 -16.49 -8.40
CA ASP A 98 8.91 -17.38 -7.66
C ASP A 98 8.91 -17.05 -6.15
N ASP A 99 8.55 -18.04 -5.32
CA ASP A 99 8.41 -17.88 -3.87
C ASP A 99 9.75 -17.52 -3.19
N ASP A 100 10.86 -18.10 -3.60
CA ASP A 100 12.18 -17.83 -3.02
C ASP A 100 12.59 -16.37 -3.22
N PHE A 101 12.34 -15.84 -4.41
CA PHE A 101 12.62 -14.45 -4.73
C PHE A 101 11.70 -13.50 -3.94
N THR A 102 10.44 -13.87 -3.79
CA THR A 102 9.45 -13.12 -3.02
C THR A 102 9.89 -12.99 -1.56
N ASP A 103 10.34 -14.08 -0.93
CA ASP A 103 10.81 -14.08 0.45
C ASP A 103 12.00 -13.14 0.66
N ALA A 104 12.96 -13.16 -0.27
CA ALA A 104 14.11 -12.27 -0.20
C ALA A 104 13.72 -10.80 -0.29
N VAL A 105 12.75 -10.46 -1.15
CA VAL A 105 12.24 -9.09 -1.29
C VAL A 105 11.46 -8.67 -0.04
N VAL A 106 10.69 -9.57 0.56
CA VAL A 106 9.98 -9.30 1.83
C VAL A 106 10.96 -8.92 2.94
N GLU A 107 12.08 -9.64 3.07
CA GLU A 107 13.12 -9.31 4.07
C GLU A 107 13.71 -7.93 3.84
N VAL A 108 14.03 -7.58 2.60
CA VAL A 108 14.56 -6.25 2.25
C VAL A 108 13.55 -5.16 2.58
N MET A 109 12.29 -5.35 2.23
CA MET A 109 11.23 -4.38 2.52
C MET A 109 10.99 -4.20 4.02
N ALA A 110 11.03 -5.28 4.78
CA ALA A 110 10.90 -5.22 6.24
C ALA A 110 12.04 -4.40 6.85
N SER A 111 13.28 -4.63 6.40
CA SER A 111 14.46 -3.87 6.82
C SER A 111 14.32 -2.38 6.48
N GLU A 112 13.84 -2.06 5.29
CA GLU A 112 13.62 -0.66 4.87
C GLU A 112 12.53 0.01 5.71
N ALA A 113 11.45 -0.70 6.04
CA ALA A 113 10.39 -0.19 6.90
C ALA A 113 10.91 0.12 8.31
N ASP A 114 11.70 -0.79 8.90
CA ASP A 114 12.32 -0.59 10.20
C ASP A 114 13.26 0.63 10.18
N ASN A 115 14.06 0.78 9.13
CA ASN A 115 14.96 1.91 8.97
C ASN A 115 14.19 3.25 8.87
N ARG A 116 13.08 3.27 8.16
CA ARG A 116 12.22 4.45 8.05
C ARG A 116 11.62 4.82 9.41
N GLU A 117 11.14 3.84 10.16
CA GLU A 117 10.59 4.06 11.49
C GLU A 117 11.64 4.63 12.45
N GLN A 118 12.86 4.07 12.46
CA GLN A 118 13.98 4.57 13.25
C GLN A 118 14.35 6.01 12.89
N ARG A 119 14.34 6.37 11.61
CA ARG A 119 14.57 7.74 11.15
C ARG A 119 13.48 8.71 11.66
N ARG A 120 12.22 8.28 11.65
CA ARG A 120 11.10 9.07 12.16
C ARG A 120 11.26 9.33 13.66
N GLU A 121 11.60 8.29 14.43
CA GLU A 121 11.81 8.41 15.87
C GLU A 121 12.97 9.35 16.21
N LYS A 122 14.07 9.24 15.48
CA LYS A 122 15.23 10.14 15.64
C LYS A 122 14.85 11.59 15.35
N ARG A 123 14.06 11.81 14.29
CA ARG A 123 13.61 13.16 13.95
C ARG A 123 12.70 13.74 15.04
N LYS A 124 11.76 12.95 15.54
CA LYS A 124 10.88 13.38 16.65
C LYS A 124 11.65 13.69 17.92
N ALA A 125 12.68 12.91 18.23
CA ALA A 125 13.54 13.16 19.38
C ALA A 125 14.31 14.49 19.23
N ARG A 126 14.85 14.79 18.04
CA ARG A 126 15.51 16.06 17.74
C ARG A 126 14.56 17.26 17.88
N GLU A 127 13.34 17.13 17.41
CA GLU A 127 12.32 18.17 17.51
C GLU A 127 11.95 18.44 18.97
N ARG A 128 11.84 17.39 19.81
CA ARG A 128 11.58 17.51 21.25
C ARG A 128 12.72 18.22 21.96
N ASP A 129 13.98 17.87 21.66
CA ASP A 129 15.16 18.52 22.25
C ASP A 129 15.21 20.01 21.91
N LYS A 130 14.82 20.39 20.70
CA LYS A 130 14.73 21.80 20.29
C LYS A 130 13.63 22.56 21.03
N GLN A 131 12.53 21.90 21.41
CA GLN A 131 11.45 22.54 22.15
C GLN A 131 11.75 22.73 23.64
N GLU A 132 12.66 21.93 24.20
CA GLU A 132 13.10 22.03 25.59
C GLU A 132 14.16 23.14 25.83
N GLU A 133 14.76 23.66 24.77
CA GLU A 133 15.63 24.80 24.82
C GLU A 133 14.85 26.12 24.80
#